data_ff4543c1ec7da097d426702b04d8e753
#
_entry.id   ff4543c1ec7da097d426702b04d8e753
#
_cell.length_a   1.000
_cell.length_b   1.000
_cell.length_c   1.000
_cell.angle_alpha   90.00
_cell.angle_beta   90.00
_cell.angle_gamma   90.00
#
_symmetry.space_group_name_H-M   'P 1'
#
loop_
_entity.id
_entity.type
_entity.pdbx_description
1 polymer ?
#
loop_
_entity_poly.entity_id
_entity_poly.type
_entity_poly.pdbx_seq_one_letter_code
_entity_poly.pdbx_strand_id
1 'polypeptide(L)'
;MSSSFTPAPDTELPRLDRKMRILLVEDHAPTRMAISRLMRQAGAEVLTARDGEEGLGYLLTQRFDVLLTDLRMPKMDGFELLQHCQTLPESHRPKRVIAISGEYEAGALSGQPVQFLAKPFNLDVLLDMLGGKPN
;
A
#
# COMPACT_ATOMS: atom_id res chain seq x y z
N MET A 1 -26.15 -0.12 22.03
CA MET A 1 -26.18 -0.03 21.46
C MET A 1 -25.70 0.14 20.66
N SER A 2 -25.44 -0.03 20.42
CA SER A 2 -25.08 0.10 19.68
C SER A 2 -24.97 0.81 18.81
N SER A 3 -24.28 1.05 18.37
CA SER A 3 -24.33 1.86 17.55
C SER A 3 -25.29 1.81 16.71
N SER A 4 -26.06 2.42 16.88
CA SER A 4 -27.13 2.42 16.05
C SER A 4 -26.89 3.21 14.82
N PHE A 5 -25.87 3.96 14.75
CA PHE A 5 -25.67 4.76 13.56
C PHE A 5 -25.10 3.95 12.44
N THR A 6 -25.67 4.09 11.27
CA THR A 6 -25.18 3.43 10.08
C THR A 6 -25.11 4.45 8.98
N PRO A 7 -23.92 4.68 8.41
CA PRO A 7 -23.84 5.63 7.32
C PRO A 7 -24.60 5.15 6.12
N ALA A 8 -24.98 6.08 5.30
CA ALA A 8 -25.68 5.72 4.09
C ALA A 8 -24.80 4.88 3.20
N PRO A 9 -25.30 3.78 2.68
CA PRO A 9 -24.45 2.87 1.93
C PRO A 9 -23.82 3.46 0.70
N ASP A 10 -24.53 4.33 0.02
CA ASP A 10 -24.01 4.88 -1.21
C ASP A 10 -22.95 5.94 -0.98
N THR A 11 -22.72 6.36 0.24
CA THR A 11 -21.68 7.33 0.53
C THR A 11 -20.54 6.73 1.31
N GLU A 12 -20.64 5.47 1.66
CA GLU A 12 -19.58 4.85 2.41
C GLU A 12 -18.43 4.47 1.54
N LEU A 13 -17.24 4.68 2.06
CA LEU A 13 -16.06 4.15 1.41
C LEU A 13 -15.94 2.67 1.75
N PRO A 14 -15.30 1.89 0.89
CA PRO A 14 -15.03 0.51 1.24
C PRO A 14 -14.29 0.42 2.55
N ARG A 15 -14.65 -0.57 3.35
CA ARG A 15 -14.00 -0.75 4.62
C ARG A 15 -12.92 -1.78 4.52
N LEU A 16 -11.79 -1.49 5.13
CA LEU A 16 -10.69 -2.42 5.20
C LEU A 16 -10.73 -3.18 6.52
N ASP A 17 -10.09 -4.33 6.52
CA ASP A 17 -9.96 -5.11 7.74
C ASP A 17 -9.21 -4.27 8.76
N ARG A 18 -9.73 -4.17 9.96
CA ARG A 18 -9.09 -3.41 11.01
C ARG A 18 -7.72 -3.93 11.35
N LYS A 19 -7.47 -5.20 11.11
CA LYS A 19 -6.17 -5.78 11.39
C LYS A 19 -5.21 -5.65 10.24
N MET A 20 -5.66 -5.10 9.11
CA MET A 20 -4.78 -4.94 7.98
C MET A 20 -3.73 -3.89 8.29
N ARG A 21 -2.48 -4.28 8.18
CA ARG A 21 -1.36 -3.37 8.38
C ARG A 21 -0.71 -3.07 7.05
N ILE A 22 -0.58 -1.80 6.74
CA ILE A 22 -0.09 -1.34 5.45
C ILE A 22 1.14 -0.48 5.66
N LEU A 23 2.20 -0.77 4.91
CA LEU A 23 3.35 0.12 4.83
C LEU A 23 3.23 0.88 3.52
N LEU A 24 3.11 2.19 3.62
CA LEU A 24 3.05 3.06 2.45
C LEU A 24 4.37 3.77 2.29
N VAL A 25 5.02 3.55 1.15
CA VAL A 25 6.30 4.18 0.85
C VAL A 25 6.09 5.15 -0.31
N GLU A 26 6.20 6.43 -0.03
CA GLU A 26 5.91 7.48 -0.99
C GLU A 26 6.69 8.73 -0.61
N ASP A 27 7.51 9.24 -1.52
CA ASP A 27 8.36 10.38 -1.21
C ASP A 27 7.63 11.72 -1.27
N HIS A 28 6.54 11.81 -2.05
CA HIS A 28 5.81 13.08 -2.17
C HIS A 28 4.87 13.22 -0.98
N ALA A 29 5.18 14.15 -0.10
CA ALA A 29 4.46 14.26 1.17
C ALA A 29 2.95 14.46 1.01
N PRO A 30 2.46 15.36 0.14
CA PRO A 30 1.01 15.51 0.03
C PRO A 30 0.32 14.23 -0.42
N THR A 31 0.92 13.51 -1.36
CA THR A 31 0.36 12.24 -1.82
C THR A 31 0.36 11.22 -0.69
N ARG A 32 1.49 11.13 0.03
CA ARG A 32 1.63 10.20 1.15
C ARG A 32 0.56 10.46 2.20
N MET A 33 0.35 11.74 2.52
CA MET A 33 -0.64 12.10 3.53
C MET A 33 -2.06 11.78 3.08
N ALA A 34 -2.36 12.07 1.83
CA ALA A 34 -3.70 11.82 1.32
C ALA A 34 -4.02 10.33 1.31
N ILE A 35 -3.09 9.52 0.82
CA ILE A 35 -3.32 8.09 0.74
C ILE A 35 -3.43 7.49 2.14
N SER A 36 -2.51 7.87 3.03
CA SER A 36 -2.52 7.27 4.36
C SER A 36 -3.78 7.66 5.13
N ARG A 37 -4.23 8.89 4.97
CA ARG A 37 -5.45 9.31 5.64
C ARG A 37 -6.65 8.48 5.18
N LEU A 38 -6.75 8.30 3.88
CA LEU A 38 -7.86 7.54 3.34
C LEU A 38 -7.86 6.11 3.83
N MET A 39 -6.69 5.48 3.83
CA MET A 39 -6.61 4.09 4.27
C MET A 39 -6.91 3.96 5.76
N ARG A 40 -6.47 4.93 6.57
CA ARG A 40 -6.79 4.91 7.99
C ARG A 40 -8.28 5.11 8.23
N GLN A 41 -8.88 6.00 7.47
CA GLN A 41 -10.33 6.20 7.57
C GLN A 41 -11.10 4.95 7.19
N ALA A 42 -10.56 4.15 6.31
CA ALA A 42 -11.19 2.90 5.91
C ALA A 42 -10.95 1.78 6.91
N GLY A 43 -10.13 2.00 7.93
CA GLY A 43 -9.98 1.04 9.01
C GLY A 43 -8.61 0.38 9.12
N ALA A 44 -7.69 0.66 8.22
CA ALA A 44 -6.39 0.00 8.24
C ALA A 44 -5.42 0.71 9.19
N GLU A 45 -4.43 -0.03 9.63
CA GLU A 45 -3.30 0.52 10.35
C GLU A 45 -2.25 0.86 9.33
N VAL A 46 -1.79 2.10 9.27
CA VAL A 46 -0.88 2.53 8.22
C VAL A 46 0.38 3.12 8.82
N LEU A 47 1.52 2.62 8.36
CA LEU A 47 2.80 3.21 8.68
C LEU A 47 3.33 3.80 7.37
N THR A 48 3.90 4.99 7.43
CA THR A 48 4.38 5.63 6.21
C THR A 48 5.89 5.76 6.23
N ALA A 49 6.47 5.71 5.04
CA ALA A 49 7.90 5.90 4.86
C ALA A 49 8.11 6.87 3.70
N ARG A 50 9.16 7.65 3.77
CA ARG A 50 9.44 8.67 2.77
C ARG A 50 10.29 8.18 1.61
N ASP A 51 10.94 7.06 1.78
CA ASP A 51 11.79 6.49 0.74
C ASP A 51 11.97 5.01 1.00
N GLY A 52 12.65 4.34 0.09
CA GLY A 52 12.83 2.91 0.19
C GLY A 52 13.69 2.47 1.36
N GLU A 53 14.65 3.30 1.76
CA GLU A 53 15.50 2.96 2.90
C GLU A 53 14.68 2.91 4.17
N GLU A 54 13.86 3.93 4.38
CA GLU A 54 13.01 3.96 5.55
C GLU A 54 12.01 2.80 5.51
N GLY A 55 11.46 2.55 4.33
CA GLY A 55 10.52 1.45 4.16
C GLY A 55 11.16 0.11 4.48
N LEU A 56 12.38 -0.12 4.00
CA LEU A 56 13.08 -1.36 4.28
C LEU A 56 13.34 -1.52 5.77
N GLY A 57 13.70 -0.42 6.44
CA GLY A 57 13.89 -0.47 7.87
C GLY A 57 12.66 -0.96 8.61
N TYR A 58 11.50 -0.51 8.20
CA TYR A 58 10.27 -1.00 8.81
C TYR A 58 10.00 -2.47 8.49
N LEU A 59 10.26 -2.87 7.25
CA LEU A 59 10.03 -4.26 6.87
C LEU A 59 10.93 -5.22 7.65
N LEU A 60 12.10 -4.77 8.03
CA LEU A 60 13.03 -5.62 8.78
C LEU A 60 12.60 -5.80 10.23
N THR A 61 11.80 -4.89 10.77
CA THR A 61 11.47 -4.89 12.18
C THR A 61 10.00 -5.14 12.47
N GLN A 62 9.14 -5.03 11.47
CA GLN A 62 7.69 -5.17 11.67
C GLN A 62 7.09 -5.97 10.55
N ARG A 63 5.90 -6.47 10.77
CA ARG A 63 5.20 -7.24 9.75
C ARG A 63 4.06 -6.43 9.17
N PHE A 64 3.87 -6.58 7.88
CA PHE A 64 2.80 -5.87 7.18
C PHE A 64 2.04 -6.83 6.30
N ASP A 65 0.74 -6.59 6.16
CA ASP A 65 -0.06 -7.35 5.23
C ASP A 65 0.14 -6.84 3.81
N VAL A 66 0.35 -5.53 3.67
CA VAL A 66 0.47 -4.91 2.35
C VAL A 66 1.64 -3.94 2.35
N LEU A 67 2.46 -4.04 1.30
CA LEU A 67 3.42 -2.99 0.99
C LEU A 67 2.89 -2.25 -0.22
N LEU A 68 2.67 -0.96 -0.06
CA LEU A 68 2.21 -0.08 -1.12
C LEU A 68 3.32 0.91 -1.38
N THR A 69 3.98 0.84 -2.51
CA THR A 69 5.16 1.65 -2.76
C THR A 69 5.16 2.29 -4.12
N ASP A 70 5.56 3.56 -4.15
CA ASP A 70 5.91 4.19 -5.40
C ASP A 70 7.19 3.53 -5.92
N LEU A 71 7.36 3.53 -7.23
CA LEU A 71 8.57 2.98 -7.83
C LEU A 71 9.66 4.02 -8.03
N ARG A 72 9.29 5.28 -8.18
CA ARG A 72 10.28 6.33 -8.41
C ARG A 72 10.46 7.18 -7.17
N MET A 73 11.56 6.98 -6.50
CA MET A 73 11.86 7.71 -5.26
C MET A 73 13.37 7.93 -5.18
N PRO A 74 13.80 8.95 -4.43
CA PRO A 74 15.23 9.14 -4.22
C PRO A 74 15.80 8.07 -3.30
N LYS A 75 17.09 7.98 -3.24
CA LYS A 75 17.81 7.01 -2.44
C LYS A 75 17.48 5.60 -2.93
N MET A 76 16.81 4.82 -2.16
CA MET A 76 16.39 3.50 -2.62
C MET A 76 15.02 3.62 -3.26
N ASP A 77 14.91 3.35 -4.55
CA ASP A 77 13.62 3.44 -5.22
C ASP A 77 12.80 2.17 -4.98
N GLY A 78 11.59 2.16 -5.52
CA GLY A 78 10.69 1.04 -5.29
C GLY A 78 11.18 -0.26 -5.90
N PHE A 79 11.90 -0.20 -7.03
CA PHE A 79 12.43 -1.42 -7.63
C PHE A 79 13.42 -2.09 -6.69
N GLU A 80 14.32 -1.30 -6.13
CA GLU A 80 15.29 -1.82 -5.18
C GLU A 80 14.61 -2.34 -3.93
N LEU A 81 13.61 -1.60 -3.45
CA LEU A 81 12.86 -2.04 -2.28
C LEU A 81 12.20 -3.39 -2.53
N LEU A 82 11.61 -3.57 -3.71
CA LEU A 82 10.97 -4.84 -4.03
C LEU A 82 11.97 -5.98 -4.12
N GLN A 83 13.17 -5.71 -4.60
CA GLN A 83 14.21 -6.72 -4.62
C GLN A 83 14.57 -7.15 -3.21
N HIS A 84 14.70 -6.19 -2.31
CA HIS A 84 15.00 -6.51 -0.91
C HIS A 84 13.88 -7.31 -0.27
N CYS A 85 12.63 -7.00 -0.64
CA CYS A 85 11.50 -7.75 -0.11
C CYS A 85 11.61 -9.23 -0.41
N GLN A 86 12.09 -9.57 -1.59
CA GLN A 86 12.17 -10.96 -1.99
C GLN A 86 13.24 -11.72 -1.22
N THR A 87 14.18 -11.01 -0.60
CA THR A 87 15.21 -11.66 0.19
C THR A 87 14.86 -11.73 1.67
N LEU A 88 13.75 -11.16 2.08
CA LEU A 88 13.33 -11.23 3.47
C LEU A 88 12.87 -12.65 3.80
N PRO A 89 13.01 -13.06 5.07
CA PRO A 89 12.41 -14.32 5.48
C PRO A 89 10.92 -14.29 5.17
N GLU A 90 10.38 -15.41 4.85
CA GLU A 90 8.98 -15.50 4.44
C GLU A 90 8.05 -14.87 5.47
N SER A 91 8.36 -15.05 6.75
CA SER A 91 7.54 -14.49 7.82
C SER A 91 7.52 -12.97 7.84
N HIS A 92 8.49 -12.32 7.22
CA HIS A 92 8.58 -10.87 7.18
C HIS A 92 8.12 -10.28 5.85
N ARG A 93 7.83 -11.11 4.87
CA ARG A 93 7.39 -10.59 3.59
C ARG A 93 5.95 -10.13 3.68
N PRO A 94 5.63 -8.97 3.08
CA PRO A 94 4.23 -8.57 3.00
C PRO A 94 3.44 -9.60 2.23
N LYS A 95 2.21 -9.81 2.60
CA LYS A 95 1.36 -10.77 1.90
C LYS A 95 0.98 -10.28 0.52
N ARG A 96 0.90 -8.99 0.35
CA ARG A 96 0.60 -8.38 -0.94
C ARG A 96 1.52 -7.21 -1.16
N VAL A 97 1.92 -7.02 -2.40
CA VAL A 97 2.73 -5.87 -2.79
C VAL A 97 2.03 -5.16 -3.92
N ILE A 98 1.83 -3.87 -3.77
CA ILE A 98 1.21 -3.04 -4.78
C ILE A 98 2.19 -1.93 -5.13
N ALA A 99 2.59 -1.89 -6.39
CA ALA A 99 3.50 -0.85 -6.88
C ALA A 99 2.69 0.23 -7.58
N ILE A 100 2.98 1.48 -7.24
CA ILE A 100 2.33 2.63 -7.85
C ILE A 100 3.34 3.30 -8.76
N SER A 101 2.99 3.56 -10.00
CA SER A 101 3.95 4.16 -10.91
C SER A 101 3.29 4.72 -12.15
N GLY A 102 4.08 5.43 -12.93
CA GLY A 102 3.67 5.85 -14.25
C GLY A 102 3.58 4.66 -15.18
N GLU A 103 3.12 4.93 -16.37
CA GLU A 103 2.68 3.87 -17.26
C GLU A 103 3.72 2.88 -17.70
N TYR A 104 4.97 3.24 -17.77
CA TYR A 104 5.94 2.34 -18.37
C TYR A 104 6.61 1.36 -17.42
N GLU A 105 6.47 1.57 -16.15
CA GLU A 105 7.15 0.68 -15.21
C GLU A 105 6.46 -0.65 -15.05
N ALA A 106 5.23 -0.76 -15.50
CA ALA A 106 4.50 -2.02 -15.34
C ALA A 106 5.25 -3.18 -15.96
N GLY A 107 5.85 -2.97 -17.11
CA GLY A 107 6.57 -4.04 -17.79
C GLY A 107 7.81 -4.50 -17.04
N ALA A 108 8.41 -3.61 -16.25
CA ALA A 108 9.61 -3.94 -15.51
C ALA A 108 9.34 -4.90 -14.37
N LEU A 109 8.07 -5.02 -13.95
CA LEU A 109 7.70 -5.92 -12.87
C LEU A 109 7.03 -7.19 -13.38
N SER A 110 7.06 -7.38 -14.67
CA SER A 110 6.42 -8.53 -15.29
C SER A 110 7.01 -9.82 -14.70
N GLY A 111 6.16 -10.74 -14.33
CA GLY A 111 6.61 -12.00 -13.76
C GLY A 111 6.82 -11.98 -12.26
N GLN A 112 6.71 -10.84 -11.62
CA GLN A 112 6.85 -10.76 -10.17
C GLN A 112 5.47 -10.77 -9.51
N PRO A 113 5.38 -11.26 -8.28
CA PRO A 113 4.08 -11.33 -7.59
C PRO A 113 3.72 -9.97 -7.02
N VAL A 114 3.54 -8.98 -7.89
CA VAL A 114 3.28 -7.60 -7.52
C VAL A 114 2.08 -7.11 -8.29
N GLN A 115 1.12 -6.53 -7.58
CA GLN A 115 0.00 -5.87 -8.22
C GLN A 115 0.46 -4.46 -8.60
N PHE A 116 -0.15 -3.91 -9.62
CA PHE A 116 0.29 -2.65 -10.16
C PHE A 116 -0.85 -1.65 -10.22
N LEU A 117 -0.59 -0.42 -9.80
CA LEU A 117 -1.56 0.64 -9.85
C LEU A 117 -0.93 1.82 -10.59
N ALA A 118 -1.44 2.11 -11.79
CA ALA A 118 -0.85 3.15 -12.62
C ALA A 118 -1.33 4.54 -12.20
N LYS A 119 -0.42 5.50 -12.29
CA LYS A 119 -0.76 6.90 -12.04
C LYS A 119 -1.24 7.55 -13.34
N PRO A 120 -2.17 8.46 -13.24
CA PRO A 120 -2.92 8.85 -12.04
C PRO A 120 -3.96 7.81 -11.72
N PHE A 121 -4.27 7.65 -10.45
CA PHE A 121 -5.24 6.65 -10.06
C PHE A 121 -6.31 7.28 -9.17
N ASN A 122 -7.42 6.58 -9.11
CA ASN A 122 -8.52 6.98 -8.28
C ASN A 122 -8.36 6.28 -6.94
N LEU A 123 -8.54 7.00 -5.85
CA LEU A 123 -8.38 6.40 -4.53
C LEU A 123 -9.38 5.29 -4.25
N ASP A 124 -10.56 5.35 -4.89
CA ASP A 124 -11.52 4.28 -4.75
C ASP A 124 -11.00 2.98 -5.32
N VAL A 125 -10.26 3.05 -6.42
CA VAL A 125 -9.66 1.86 -7.01
C VAL A 125 -8.65 1.26 -6.06
N LEU A 126 -7.87 2.10 -5.41
CA LEU A 126 -6.90 1.62 -4.43
C LEU A 126 -7.61 0.92 -3.28
N LEU A 127 -8.67 1.50 -2.77
CA LEU A 127 -9.41 0.88 -1.67
C LEU A 127 -10.01 -0.46 -2.09
N ASP A 128 -10.52 -0.54 -3.31
CA ASP A 128 -11.05 -1.81 -3.80
C ASP A 128 -9.96 -2.88 -3.86
N MET A 129 -8.78 -2.51 -4.33
CA MET A 129 -7.67 -3.45 -4.37
C MET A 129 -7.32 -3.93 -2.98
N LEU A 130 -7.28 -3.01 -2.01
CA LEU A 130 -6.92 -3.34 -0.65
C LEU A 130 -7.99 -4.15 0.04
N GLY A 131 -9.24 -3.92 -0.30
CA GLY A 131 -10.35 -4.64 0.31
C GLY A 131 -10.32 -6.13 0.02
N GLY A 132 -9.58 -6.51 -1.00
CA GLY A 132 -9.45 -7.92 -1.28
C GLY A 132 -10.72 -8.58 -1.69
N LYS A 133 -11.67 -7.81 -2.27
CA LYS A 133 -12.83 -8.40 -2.62
C LYS A 133 -12.59 -9.26 -3.72
N PRO A 134 -12.75 -10.47 -3.61
CA PRO A 134 -12.47 -11.32 -4.63
C PRO A 134 -13.54 -11.14 -5.55
N ASN A 135 -14.17 -11.22 -5.77
CA ASN A 135 -15.11 -11.21 -6.65
C ASN A 135 -14.86 -11.24 -7.83
#